data_160eb31f3147f167de3798b5ab9143e3
#
_entry.id   160eb31f3147f167de3798b5ab9143e3
#
_cell.length_a   1.000
_cell.length_b   1.000
_cell.length_c   1.000
_cell.angle_alpha   90.00
_cell.angle_beta   90.00
_cell.angle_gamma   90.00
#
_symmetry.space_group_name_H-M   'P 1'
#
loop_
_entity.id
_entity.type
_entity.pdbx_description
1 polymer ?
#
loop_
_entity_poly.entity_id
_entity_poly.type
_entity_poly.pdbx_seq_one_letter_code
_entity_poly.pdbx_strand_id
1 'polypeptide(L)'
;MTISQEQATWFAQTFAQIADNVEHSVIGKRHVVELALVAMMSEGHVLLEDVPGTGKTSLARALAQSVQGTNTRIQFTPDLLPGDITGITVYDQRNGEFEFHAGPVFANIVLADEINRASPKTQAALLAVTEEGKVTIDGVARA
;
A
#
# COMPACT_ATOMS: atom_id res chain seq x y z
N MET A 1 23.93 -10.39 13.38
CA MET A 1 22.78 -11.05 14.03
C MET A 1 22.58 -12.40 13.34
N THR A 2 22.65 -13.48 14.07
CA THR A 2 22.55 -14.84 13.48
C THR A 2 21.13 -15.34 13.74
N ILE A 3 20.41 -15.68 12.68
CA ILE A 3 19.07 -16.28 12.77
C ILE A 3 19.23 -17.76 13.17
N SER A 4 18.45 -18.23 14.15
CA SER A 4 18.43 -19.64 14.52
C SER A 4 17.73 -20.49 13.47
N GLN A 5 18.05 -21.80 13.43
CA GLN A 5 17.37 -22.74 12.52
C GLN A 5 15.85 -22.79 12.77
N GLU A 6 15.43 -22.68 14.02
CA GLU A 6 14.02 -22.64 14.40
C GLU A 6 13.30 -21.39 13.85
N GLN A 7 13.94 -20.22 13.97
CA GLN A 7 13.41 -18.98 13.41
C GLN A 7 13.30 -19.03 11.88
N ALA A 8 14.31 -19.59 11.21
CA ALA A 8 14.28 -19.76 9.76
C ALA A 8 13.16 -20.70 9.31
N THR A 9 12.95 -21.81 10.03
CA THR A 9 11.89 -22.77 9.75
C THR A 9 10.50 -22.15 9.97
N TRP A 10 10.32 -21.45 11.08
CA TRP A 10 9.08 -20.75 11.37
C TRP A 10 8.74 -19.71 10.30
N PHE A 11 9.73 -18.91 9.90
CA PHE A 11 9.54 -17.92 8.83
C PHE A 11 9.13 -18.57 7.51
N ALA A 12 9.81 -19.63 7.07
CA ALA A 12 9.50 -20.33 5.84
C ALA A 12 8.07 -20.92 5.85
N GLN A 13 7.67 -21.51 6.97
CA GLN A 13 6.31 -22.06 7.13
C GLN A 13 5.25 -20.96 7.12
N THR A 14 5.47 -19.87 7.84
CA THR A 14 4.55 -18.73 7.88
C THR A 14 4.40 -18.08 6.51
N PHE A 15 5.51 -17.88 5.81
CA PHE A 15 5.51 -17.35 4.45
C PHE A 15 4.67 -18.24 3.50
N ALA A 16 4.89 -19.55 3.55
CA ALA A 16 4.14 -20.50 2.73
C ALA A 16 2.64 -20.50 3.06
N GLN A 17 2.27 -20.42 4.32
CA GLN A 17 0.88 -20.33 4.76
C GLN A 17 0.18 -19.07 4.25
N ILE A 18 0.85 -17.92 4.32
CA ILE A 18 0.32 -16.66 3.80
C ILE A 18 0.16 -16.74 2.29
N ALA A 19 1.15 -17.25 1.57
CA ALA A 19 1.09 -17.42 0.13
C ALA A 19 -0.05 -18.37 -0.28
N ASP A 20 -0.23 -19.49 0.40
CA ASP A 20 -1.34 -20.43 0.17
C ASP A 20 -2.70 -19.74 0.38
N ASN A 21 -2.83 -18.96 1.44
CA ASN A 21 -4.07 -18.25 1.75
C ASN A 21 -4.40 -17.19 0.69
N VAL A 22 -3.41 -16.41 0.24
CA VAL A 22 -3.58 -15.42 -0.83
C VAL A 22 -3.95 -16.09 -2.14
N GLU A 23 -3.35 -17.22 -2.46
CA GLU A 23 -3.59 -17.95 -3.70
C GLU A 23 -5.02 -18.49 -3.84
N HIS A 24 -5.76 -18.68 -2.74
CA HIS A 24 -7.20 -18.98 -2.79
C HIS A 24 -8.01 -17.91 -3.53
N SER A 25 -7.58 -16.65 -3.47
CA SER A 25 -8.23 -15.51 -4.14
C SER A 25 -7.57 -15.14 -5.47
N VAL A 26 -6.34 -15.58 -5.71
CA VAL A 26 -5.52 -15.23 -6.90
C VAL A 26 -4.95 -16.51 -7.49
N ILE A 27 -5.82 -17.33 -8.02
CA ILE A 27 -5.49 -18.67 -8.51
C ILE A 27 -4.51 -18.64 -9.68
N GLY A 28 -3.49 -19.50 -9.62
CA GLY A 28 -2.54 -19.71 -10.71
C GLY A 28 -1.43 -18.65 -10.82
N LYS A 29 -1.29 -17.77 -9.82
CA LYS A 29 -0.28 -16.70 -9.81
C LYS A 29 0.68 -16.82 -8.61
N ARG A 30 1.03 -18.02 -8.21
CA ARG A 30 1.91 -18.29 -7.05
C ARG A 30 3.18 -17.44 -7.07
N HIS A 31 3.86 -17.36 -8.19
CA HIS A 31 5.10 -16.59 -8.30
C HIS A 31 4.89 -15.09 -8.03
N VAL A 32 3.81 -14.52 -8.56
CA VAL A 32 3.47 -13.11 -8.31
C VAL A 32 3.14 -12.86 -6.83
N VAL A 33 2.41 -13.79 -6.20
CA VAL A 33 2.09 -13.74 -4.78
C VAL A 33 3.36 -13.77 -3.93
N GLU A 34 4.28 -14.67 -4.22
CA GLU A 34 5.55 -14.80 -3.49
C GLU A 34 6.42 -13.54 -3.64
N LEU A 35 6.53 -12.98 -4.84
CA LEU A 35 7.27 -11.74 -5.06
C LEU A 35 6.64 -10.55 -4.30
N ALA A 36 5.32 -10.47 -4.29
CA ALA A 36 4.62 -9.43 -3.54
C ALA A 36 4.85 -9.57 -2.02
N LEU A 37 4.84 -10.80 -1.50
CA LEU A 37 5.16 -11.08 -0.10
C LEU A 37 6.60 -10.73 0.25
N VAL A 38 7.55 -11.05 -0.61
CA VAL A 38 8.97 -10.66 -0.41
C VAL A 38 9.11 -9.15 -0.33
N ALA A 39 8.48 -8.42 -1.24
CA ALA A 39 8.50 -6.97 -1.21
C ALA A 39 7.88 -6.42 0.08
N MET A 40 6.73 -6.94 0.49
CA MET A 40 6.04 -6.53 1.72
C MET A 40 6.89 -6.78 2.98
N MET A 41 7.54 -7.95 3.08
CA MET A 41 8.39 -8.30 4.22
C MET A 41 9.71 -7.52 4.25
N SER A 42 10.11 -6.97 3.12
CA SER A 42 11.29 -6.09 2.98
C SER A 42 10.93 -4.61 3.07
N GLU A 43 9.72 -4.27 3.48
CA GLU A 43 9.20 -2.89 3.52
C GLU A 43 9.32 -2.19 2.15
N GLY A 44 9.24 -2.97 1.08
CA GLY A 44 9.35 -2.49 -0.30
C GLY A 44 7.98 -2.31 -0.98
N HIS A 45 8.05 -1.93 -2.25
CA HIS A 45 6.89 -1.70 -3.09
C HIS A 45 6.92 -2.59 -4.33
N VAL A 46 5.76 -2.83 -4.93
CA VAL A 46 5.59 -3.69 -6.10
C VAL A 46 5.01 -2.88 -7.25
N LEU A 47 5.66 -2.92 -8.40
CA LEU A 47 5.09 -2.44 -9.65
C LEU A 47 4.48 -3.63 -10.40
N LEU A 48 3.18 -3.54 -10.66
CA LEU A 48 2.45 -4.53 -11.46
C LEU A 48 2.16 -3.95 -12.84
N GLU A 49 2.87 -4.41 -13.83
CA GLU A 49 2.65 -4.09 -15.24
C GLU A 49 1.88 -5.25 -15.90
N ASP A 50 0.62 -5.03 -16.22
CA ASP A 50 -0.19 -6.06 -16.85
C ASP A 50 -1.43 -5.44 -17.51
N VAL A 51 -2.11 -6.25 -18.34
CA VAL A 51 -3.38 -5.89 -18.97
C VAL A 51 -4.49 -5.69 -17.94
N PRO A 52 -5.48 -4.82 -18.21
CA PRO A 52 -6.65 -4.65 -17.33
C PRO A 52 -7.37 -5.98 -17.05
N GLY A 53 -7.85 -6.15 -15.82
CA GLY A 53 -8.64 -7.33 -15.42
C GLY A 53 -7.84 -8.53 -14.93
N THR A 54 -6.55 -8.39 -14.60
CA THR A 54 -5.66 -9.48 -14.18
C THR A 54 -5.66 -9.81 -12.69
N GLY A 55 -6.55 -9.23 -11.91
CA GLY A 55 -6.71 -9.55 -10.49
C GLY A 55 -5.83 -8.74 -9.52
N LYS A 56 -5.29 -7.59 -9.94
CA LYS A 56 -4.48 -6.69 -9.08
C LYS A 56 -5.20 -6.31 -7.80
N THR A 57 -6.47 -5.94 -7.89
CA THR A 57 -7.32 -5.58 -6.73
C THR A 57 -7.53 -6.76 -5.78
N SER A 58 -7.73 -7.95 -6.34
CA SER A 58 -7.89 -9.18 -5.55
C SER A 58 -6.60 -9.54 -4.82
N LEU A 59 -5.45 -9.36 -5.47
CA LEU A 59 -4.13 -9.59 -4.86
C LEU A 59 -3.90 -8.64 -3.67
N ALA A 60 -4.10 -7.34 -3.86
CA ALA A 60 -3.91 -6.36 -2.80
C ALA A 60 -4.83 -6.62 -1.59
N ARG A 61 -6.10 -6.93 -1.85
CA ARG A 61 -7.08 -7.28 -0.81
C ARG A 61 -6.70 -8.56 -0.07
N ALA A 62 -6.32 -9.61 -0.78
CA ALA A 62 -5.97 -10.90 -0.19
C ALA A 62 -4.70 -10.80 0.67
N LEU A 63 -3.70 -10.03 0.23
CA LEU A 63 -2.50 -9.74 1.02
C LEU A 63 -2.85 -9.03 2.32
N ALA A 64 -3.65 -7.96 2.26
CA ALA A 64 -4.06 -7.21 3.44
C ALA A 64 -4.86 -8.08 4.43
N GLN A 65 -5.80 -8.87 3.95
CA GLN A 65 -6.60 -9.77 4.78
C GLN A 65 -5.73 -10.86 5.44
N SER A 66 -4.76 -11.40 4.71
CA SER A 66 -3.89 -12.46 5.23
C SER A 66 -2.98 -12.00 6.38
N VAL A 67 -2.67 -10.70 6.45
CA VAL A 67 -1.88 -10.11 7.53
C VAL A 67 -2.72 -9.27 8.50
N GLN A 68 -4.03 -9.34 8.41
CA GLN A 68 -4.98 -8.55 9.20
C GLN A 68 -4.74 -7.03 9.10
N GLY A 69 -4.28 -6.60 7.95
CA GLY A 69 -4.02 -5.20 7.63
C GLY A 69 -5.19 -4.53 6.91
N THR A 70 -5.10 -3.22 6.79
CA THR A 70 -6.02 -2.41 5.98
C THR A 70 -5.53 -2.32 4.54
N ASN A 71 -6.47 -2.23 3.59
CA ASN A 71 -6.14 -1.93 2.21
C ASN A 71 -7.02 -0.80 1.66
N THR A 72 -6.44 0.01 0.80
CA THR A 72 -7.14 1.03 0.02
C THR A 72 -6.76 0.93 -1.45
N ARG A 73 -7.67 1.38 -2.29
CA ARG A 73 -7.42 1.55 -3.73
C ARG A 73 -7.54 3.02 -4.08
N ILE A 74 -6.51 3.54 -4.75
CA ILE A 74 -6.50 4.89 -5.29
C ILE A 74 -6.51 4.78 -6.81
N GLN A 75 -7.59 5.27 -7.41
CA GLN A 75 -7.72 5.38 -8.87
C GLN A 75 -7.14 6.72 -9.30
N PHE A 76 -6.02 6.71 -10.01
CA PHE A 76 -5.40 7.93 -10.49
C PHE A 76 -6.10 8.46 -11.74
N THR A 77 -6.40 9.76 -11.72
CA THR A 77 -7.05 10.50 -12.80
C THR A 77 -6.32 11.83 -13.02
N PRO A 78 -6.51 12.50 -14.18
CA PRO A 78 -5.82 13.78 -14.44
C PRO A 78 -6.18 14.92 -13.48
N ASP A 79 -7.35 14.86 -12.85
CA ASP A 79 -7.86 15.85 -11.91
C ASP A 79 -7.57 15.52 -10.43
N LEU A 80 -7.01 14.34 -10.14
CA LEU A 80 -6.64 13.95 -8.80
C LEU A 80 -5.52 14.87 -8.26
N LEU A 81 -5.74 15.46 -7.09
CA LEU A 81 -4.79 16.35 -6.44
C LEU A 81 -3.91 15.59 -5.42
N PRO A 82 -2.71 16.09 -5.10
CA PRO A 82 -1.87 15.49 -4.05
C PRO A 82 -2.60 15.32 -2.71
N GLY A 83 -3.39 16.30 -2.30
CA GLY A 83 -4.17 16.24 -1.06
C GLY A 83 -5.26 15.15 -1.05
N ASP A 84 -5.73 14.73 -2.20
CA ASP A 84 -6.68 13.61 -2.33
C ASP A 84 -6.01 12.26 -1.96
N ILE A 85 -4.69 12.19 -2.01
CA ILE A 85 -3.91 11.02 -1.64
C ILE A 85 -3.46 11.09 -0.18
N THR A 86 -2.85 12.21 0.21
CA THR A 86 -2.18 12.38 1.50
C THR A 86 -3.11 12.81 2.63
N GLY A 87 -4.24 13.38 2.29
CA GLY A 87 -5.12 14.06 3.23
C GLY A 87 -4.84 15.55 3.29
N ILE A 88 -5.68 16.24 4.03
CA ILE A 88 -5.68 17.69 4.16
C ILE A 88 -5.96 18.11 5.61
N THR A 89 -5.48 19.28 5.97
CA THR A 89 -5.85 19.94 7.21
C THR A 89 -7.04 20.86 6.97
N VAL A 90 -8.10 20.70 7.75
CA VAL A 90 -9.34 21.47 7.67
C VAL A 90 -9.54 22.26 8.96
N TYR A 91 -9.96 23.50 8.84
CA TYR A 91 -10.33 24.31 9.99
C TYR A 91 -11.76 23.97 10.43
N ASP A 92 -11.91 23.45 11.64
CA ASP A 92 -13.22 23.22 12.24
C ASP A 92 -13.71 24.49 12.96
N GLN A 93 -14.72 25.12 12.39
CA GLN A 93 -15.30 26.36 12.93
C GLN A 93 -16.03 26.17 14.26
N ARG A 94 -16.41 24.94 14.62
CA ARG A 94 -17.18 24.66 15.85
C ARG A 94 -16.31 24.73 17.10
N ASN A 95 -15.08 24.21 17.01
CA ASN A 95 -14.12 24.19 18.10
C ASN A 95 -12.95 25.17 17.89
N GLY A 96 -12.84 25.78 16.69
CA GLY A 96 -11.79 26.75 16.40
C GLY A 96 -10.41 26.14 16.19
N GLU A 97 -10.34 24.85 15.86
CA GLU A 97 -9.08 24.11 15.70
C GLU A 97 -8.88 23.61 14.28
N PHE A 98 -7.62 23.36 13.94
CA PHE A 98 -7.26 22.67 12.71
C PHE A 98 -7.24 21.15 12.93
N GLU A 99 -7.99 20.41 12.12
CA GLU A 99 -8.06 18.96 12.15
C GLU A 99 -7.49 18.36 10.88
N PHE A 100 -6.61 17.35 11.02
CA PHE A 100 -6.08 16.62 9.88
C PHE A 100 -7.02 15.47 9.50
N HIS A 101 -7.48 15.50 8.25
CA HIS A 101 -8.26 14.43 7.65
C HIS A 101 -7.34 13.56 6.80
N ALA A 102 -7.04 12.35 7.28
CA ALA A 102 -6.14 11.41 6.62
C ALA A 102 -6.67 11.00 5.24
N GLY A 103 -5.79 10.99 4.25
CA GLY A 103 -6.09 10.49 2.92
C GLY A 103 -5.97 8.98 2.80
N PRO A 104 -6.32 8.41 1.63
CA PRO A 104 -6.33 6.96 1.41
C PRO A 104 -4.94 6.31 1.44
N VAL A 105 -3.86 7.08 1.40
CA VAL A 105 -2.50 6.54 1.51
C VAL A 105 -2.19 5.97 2.90
N PHE A 106 -2.95 6.36 3.92
CA PHE A 106 -2.82 5.82 5.27
C PHE A 106 -3.51 4.46 5.40
N ALA A 107 -2.85 3.46 4.86
CA ALA A 107 -3.25 2.05 4.94
C ALA A 107 -2.00 1.17 4.91
N ASN A 108 -2.13 -0.08 5.35
CA ASN A 108 -1.02 -1.03 5.32
C ASN A 108 -0.65 -1.43 3.88
N ILE A 109 -1.67 -1.60 3.04
CA ILE A 109 -1.50 -1.90 1.62
C ILE A 109 -2.32 -0.91 0.79
N VAL A 110 -1.64 -0.23 -0.13
CA VAL A 110 -2.27 0.72 -1.06
C VAL A 110 -2.10 0.20 -2.48
N LEU A 111 -3.21 0.00 -3.17
CA LEU A 111 -3.22 -0.25 -4.61
C LEU A 111 -3.37 1.08 -5.35
N ALA A 112 -2.28 1.57 -5.93
CA ALA A 112 -2.29 2.74 -6.80
C ALA A 112 -2.53 2.30 -8.25
N ASP A 113 -3.71 2.57 -8.78
CA ASP A 113 -4.13 2.11 -10.10
C ASP A 113 -4.09 3.26 -11.11
N GLU A 114 -3.59 2.97 -12.32
CA GLU A 114 -3.48 3.95 -13.41
C GLU A 114 -2.62 5.19 -13.07
N ILE A 115 -1.50 5.00 -12.40
CA ILE A 115 -0.61 6.09 -11.91
C ILE A 115 -0.19 7.04 -13.03
N ASN A 116 0.03 6.52 -14.23
CA ASN A 116 0.44 7.28 -15.41
C ASN A 116 -0.60 8.30 -15.89
N ARG A 117 -1.84 8.21 -15.45
CA ARG A 117 -2.92 9.16 -15.81
C ARG A 117 -2.90 10.43 -14.97
N ALA A 118 -2.29 10.41 -13.79
CA ALA A 118 -2.23 11.56 -12.91
C ALA A 118 -1.23 12.63 -13.39
N SER A 119 -1.42 13.85 -12.91
CA SER A 119 -0.43 14.92 -13.14
C SER A 119 0.92 14.56 -12.51
N PRO A 120 2.04 15.10 -13.03
CA PRO A 120 3.36 14.86 -12.44
C PRO A 120 3.45 15.26 -10.96
N LYS A 121 2.75 16.30 -10.56
CA LYS A 121 2.69 16.76 -9.15
C LYS A 121 2.05 15.74 -8.23
N THR A 122 0.97 15.11 -8.67
CA THR A 122 0.28 14.07 -7.90
C THR A 122 1.11 12.77 -7.87
N GLN A 123 1.75 12.40 -8.97
CA GLN A 123 2.69 11.28 -9.01
C GLN A 123 3.87 11.50 -8.06
N ALA A 124 4.43 12.70 -8.01
CA ALA A 124 5.53 13.04 -7.11
C ALA A 124 5.12 12.92 -5.63
N ALA A 125 3.90 13.28 -5.28
CA ALA A 125 3.38 13.13 -3.92
C ALA A 125 3.33 11.65 -3.49
N LEU A 126 2.88 10.75 -4.38
CA LEU A 126 2.90 9.32 -4.11
C LEU A 126 4.32 8.76 -3.97
N LEU A 127 5.23 9.14 -4.87
CA LEU A 127 6.62 8.69 -4.83
C LEU A 127 7.33 9.13 -3.54
N ALA A 128 7.09 10.35 -3.06
CA ALA A 128 7.62 10.82 -1.80
C ALA A 128 7.17 9.95 -0.62
N VAL A 129 5.91 9.54 -0.60
CA VAL A 129 5.38 8.63 0.44
C VAL A 129 6.03 7.25 0.36
N THR A 130 6.23 6.71 -0.84
CA THR A 130 6.87 5.39 -1.02
C THR A 130 8.33 5.39 -0.58
N GLU A 131 9.02 6.51 -0.73
CA GLU A 131 10.42 6.65 -0.34
C GLU A 131 10.58 6.90 1.17
N GLU A 132 9.76 7.76 1.74
CA GLU A 132 9.89 8.20 3.13
C GLU A 132 9.09 7.36 4.13
N GLY A 133 8.08 6.62 3.69
CA GLY A 133 7.16 5.86 4.54
C GLY A 133 6.28 6.72 5.45
N LYS A 134 6.20 8.01 5.15
CA LYS A 134 5.42 8.99 5.92
C LYS A 134 4.97 10.14 5.04
N VAL A 135 3.97 10.88 5.53
CA VAL A 135 3.44 12.10 4.92
C VAL A 135 3.76 13.29 5.80
N THR A 136 4.30 14.36 5.23
CA THR A 136 4.52 15.62 5.94
C THR A 136 3.55 16.68 5.43
N ILE A 137 2.66 17.16 6.30
CA ILE A 137 1.70 18.21 6.00
C ILE A 137 1.78 19.27 7.09
N ASP A 138 1.85 20.55 6.68
CA ASP A 138 1.98 21.69 7.59
C ASP A 138 3.15 21.54 8.59
N GLY A 139 4.26 20.93 8.15
CA GLY A 139 5.44 20.69 8.97
C GLY A 139 5.32 19.51 9.95
N VAL A 140 4.22 18.78 9.96
CA VAL A 140 3.99 17.61 10.82
C VAL A 140 4.11 16.33 10.01
N ALA A 141 5.03 15.44 10.38
CA ALA A 141 5.19 14.12 9.80
C ALA A 141 4.20 13.12 10.41
N ARG A 142 3.51 12.36 9.56
CA ARG A 142 2.54 11.32 9.93
C ARG A 142 2.91 10.03 9.21
N ALA A 143 2.99 8.96 9.95
CA ALA A 143 3.27 7.61 9.43
C ALA A 143 1.98 6.80 9.24
#